data_209b16b3951d7f032f885d9dd605213a
#
_entry.id   209b16b3951d7f032f885d9dd605213a
#
_cell.length_a   1.000
_cell.length_b   1.000
_cell.length_c   1.000
_cell.angle_alpha   90.00
_cell.angle_beta   90.00
_cell.angle_gamma   90.00
#
_symmetry.space_group_name_H-M   'P 1'
#
loop_
_entity.id
_entity.type
_entity.pdbx_description
1 polymer ?
#
loop_
_entity_poly.entity_id
_entity_poly.type
_entity_poly.pdbx_seq_one_letter_code
_entity_poly.pdbx_strand_id
1 'polypeptide(L)'
;ETLATSVKYYPRWQKGLYCNPAINQYRQHPQDYIDVLEGTVKEALAACPTGTAEKVVGIAFDTTGSTPAFTDATGTPLALLPEFAENPNAMFVLWKDHTAIKEAAEINELSKKWDIDYTAYEGGIYSSEWFWAKALHVLRQDEQVRAKAYSIVEYCEWLPALITGVNKSSDIVRSRCACGHKAMWHEKWGGLPAENFLTTLDPLLGGFRERLFDKTETADKPVGNLSQEWAERLGLTTQVVVAGGAFDCHMGAVGAGITPHTFVRVIGTSTCDIMVASYEEMGDKLIKGICGQVDGSVIPGMVGLEAGQSGFGDIYAWFKKVLEFPLKNILVESSLIDETTKAKLIDEISSQIIPALTKEAEKVPVSESTIIATDWMNGRRTPDANQMLKGTITGLTLGSSAPRIFRALVEATAFGSKAIVDRFRNEGVQIDNVIGIGGIALKSSFVMQTLSDVLNMPIKVCKTDQACALGAAMFAATAAGLYTKIEDAQHAMSSGFAFEYKPNEANAAAYQDVYDKYIKLGSFTEKELFS
;
A
#
# COMPACT_ATOMS: atom_id res chain seq x y z
N GLU A 1 24.63 5.07 -4.97
CA GLU A 1 24.44 5.02 -6.44
C GLU A 1 23.72 3.74 -6.82
N THR A 2 22.68 3.78 -7.67
CA THR A 2 22.03 2.61 -8.25
C THR A 2 22.88 2.11 -9.43
N LEU A 3 23.33 0.84 -9.38
CA LEU A 3 24.14 0.25 -10.45
C LEU A 3 23.26 -0.39 -11.54
N ALA A 4 22.16 -1.05 -11.16
CA ALA A 4 21.22 -1.65 -12.08
C ALA A 4 19.82 -1.74 -11.46
N THR A 5 18.80 -1.85 -12.31
CA THR A 5 17.42 -2.17 -11.95
C THR A 5 16.87 -3.21 -12.89
N SER A 6 16.06 -4.13 -12.37
CA SER A 6 15.29 -5.09 -13.15
C SER A 6 13.85 -5.11 -12.68
N VAL A 7 12.91 -5.14 -13.61
CA VAL A 7 11.47 -5.15 -13.34
C VAL A 7 10.84 -6.28 -14.12
N LYS A 8 10.13 -7.17 -13.42
CA LYS A 8 9.37 -8.25 -14.02
C LYS A 8 7.94 -8.26 -13.48
N TYR A 9 7.01 -8.63 -14.35
CA TYR A 9 5.64 -8.84 -13.95
C TYR A 9 5.44 -10.27 -13.45
N TYR A 10 4.53 -10.46 -12.51
CA TYR A 10 4.09 -11.78 -12.07
C TYR A 10 3.26 -12.45 -13.18
N PRO A 11 3.71 -13.59 -13.77
CA PRO A 11 3.12 -14.12 -15.00
C PRO A 11 1.65 -14.53 -14.88
N ARG A 12 1.27 -15.11 -13.73
CA ARG A 12 -0.14 -15.51 -13.47
C ARG A 12 -1.02 -14.30 -13.24
N TRP A 13 -0.50 -13.30 -12.52
CA TRP A 13 -1.19 -12.04 -12.28
C TRP A 13 -1.48 -11.26 -13.57
N GLN A 14 -0.52 -11.19 -14.50
CA GLN A 14 -0.72 -10.54 -15.80
C GLN A 14 -1.86 -11.17 -16.61
N LYS A 15 -2.06 -12.48 -16.44
CA LYS A 15 -3.15 -13.23 -17.10
C LYS A 15 -4.48 -13.10 -16.35
N GLY A 16 -4.54 -12.37 -15.23
CA GLY A 16 -5.73 -12.22 -14.39
C GLY A 16 -6.13 -13.51 -13.65
N LEU A 17 -5.22 -14.49 -13.54
CA LEU A 17 -5.51 -15.75 -12.86
C LEU A 17 -5.73 -15.51 -11.37
N TYR A 18 -6.66 -16.30 -10.80
CA TYR A 18 -7.03 -16.27 -9.38
C TYR A 18 -7.63 -14.95 -8.89
N CYS A 19 -8.07 -14.10 -9.83
CA CYS A 19 -8.73 -12.83 -9.56
C CYS A 19 -10.18 -12.87 -10.04
N ASN A 20 -11.09 -12.36 -9.21
CA ASN A 20 -12.49 -12.15 -9.56
C ASN A 20 -12.93 -10.75 -9.14
N PRO A 21 -12.81 -9.73 -10.02
CA PRO A 21 -13.18 -8.36 -9.69
C PRO A 21 -14.65 -8.17 -9.31
N ALA A 22 -15.55 -9.06 -9.75
CA ALA A 22 -16.98 -8.98 -9.45
C ALA A 22 -17.29 -9.14 -7.94
N ILE A 23 -16.42 -9.86 -7.22
CA ILE A 23 -16.50 -10.07 -5.78
C ILE A 23 -15.31 -9.50 -5.02
N ASN A 24 -14.52 -8.64 -5.66
CA ASN A 24 -13.29 -8.05 -5.12
C ASN A 24 -12.28 -9.07 -4.58
N GLN A 25 -12.19 -10.24 -5.25
CA GLN A 25 -11.20 -11.28 -4.92
C GLN A 25 -9.93 -11.09 -5.72
N TYR A 26 -8.79 -11.05 -5.03
CA TYR A 26 -7.46 -10.90 -5.62
C TYR A 26 -6.45 -11.78 -4.89
N ARG A 27 -5.91 -12.79 -5.60
CA ARG A 27 -4.96 -13.76 -5.07
C ARG A 27 -3.70 -13.80 -5.92
N GLN A 28 -2.55 -14.00 -5.27
CA GLN A 28 -1.27 -14.17 -5.97
C GLN A 28 -0.60 -15.48 -5.56
N HIS A 29 -0.17 -16.22 -6.57
CA HIS A 29 0.47 -17.51 -6.35
C HIS A 29 1.93 -17.31 -5.89
N PRO A 30 2.39 -17.97 -4.79
CA PRO A 30 3.75 -17.81 -4.26
C PRO A 30 4.85 -18.19 -5.24
N GLN A 31 4.59 -19.07 -6.22
CA GLN A 31 5.58 -19.42 -7.24
C GLN A 31 5.94 -18.22 -8.13
N ASP A 32 4.99 -17.30 -8.39
CA ASP A 32 5.29 -16.08 -9.16
C ASP A 32 6.32 -15.21 -8.42
N TYR A 33 6.24 -15.15 -7.09
CA TYR A 33 7.20 -14.42 -6.27
C TYR A 33 8.60 -15.03 -6.34
N ILE A 34 8.69 -16.35 -6.27
CA ILE A 34 9.96 -17.10 -6.40
C ILE A 34 10.60 -16.86 -7.77
N ASP A 35 9.83 -17.06 -8.84
CA ASP A 35 10.31 -16.97 -10.21
C ASP A 35 10.79 -15.55 -10.56
N VAL A 36 10.04 -14.54 -10.09
CA VAL A 36 10.36 -13.13 -10.33
C VAL A 36 11.54 -12.69 -9.48
N LEU A 37 11.64 -13.10 -8.22
CA LEU A 37 12.79 -12.81 -7.36
C LEU A 37 14.08 -13.32 -8.00
N GLU A 38 14.10 -14.59 -8.39
CA GLU A 38 15.28 -15.20 -9.03
C GLU A 38 15.63 -14.49 -10.34
N GLY A 39 14.61 -14.24 -11.16
CA GLY A 39 14.79 -13.60 -12.47
C GLY A 39 15.28 -12.16 -12.38
N THR A 40 14.77 -11.35 -11.45
CA THR A 40 15.16 -9.94 -11.32
C THR A 40 16.55 -9.78 -10.72
N VAL A 41 16.92 -10.60 -9.72
CA VAL A 41 18.25 -10.53 -9.12
C VAL A 41 19.33 -10.94 -10.15
N LYS A 42 19.13 -12.04 -10.87
CA LYS A 42 20.07 -12.47 -11.93
C LYS A 42 20.23 -11.43 -13.04
N GLU A 43 19.14 -10.83 -13.47
CA GLU A 43 19.17 -9.82 -14.53
C GLU A 43 19.85 -8.53 -14.05
N ALA A 44 19.58 -8.07 -12.82
CA ALA A 44 20.24 -6.92 -12.25
C ALA A 44 21.75 -7.16 -12.09
N LEU A 45 22.18 -8.33 -11.59
CA LEU A 45 23.59 -8.69 -11.47
C LEU A 45 24.28 -8.76 -12.84
N ALA A 46 23.61 -9.30 -13.86
CA ALA A 46 24.16 -9.36 -15.22
C ALA A 46 24.38 -7.97 -15.84
N ALA A 47 23.59 -6.97 -15.43
CA ALA A 47 23.73 -5.59 -15.86
C ALA A 47 24.80 -4.81 -15.05
N CYS A 48 25.32 -5.37 -13.97
CA CYS A 48 26.35 -4.77 -13.15
C CYS A 48 27.77 -5.07 -13.67
N PRO A 49 28.79 -4.29 -13.26
CA PRO A 49 30.20 -4.63 -13.50
C PRO A 49 30.57 -6.02 -12.97
N THR A 50 31.48 -6.71 -13.65
CA THR A 50 32.00 -8.02 -13.22
C THR A 50 32.56 -7.91 -11.79
N GLY A 51 32.28 -8.91 -10.96
CA GLY A 51 32.71 -8.94 -9.56
C GLY A 51 31.78 -8.18 -8.61
N THR A 52 30.59 -7.76 -9.07
CA THR A 52 29.59 -7.11 -8.19
C THR A 52 28.94 -8.12 -7.25
N ALA A 53 28.66 -9.34 -7.70
CA ALA A 53 27.99 -10.37 -6.92
C ALA A 53 28.73 -10.70 -5.60
N GLU A 54 30.05 -10.75 -5.62
CA GLU A 54 30.91 -11.00 -4.44
C GLU A 54 30.96 -9.84 -3.45
N LYS A 55 30.49 -8.66 -3.88
CA LYS A 55 30.46 -7.43 -3.06
C LYS A 55 29.08 -7.14 -2.49
N VAL A 56 28.07 -7.93 -2.82
CA VAL A 56 26.73 -7.79 -2.23
C VAL A 56 26.81 -8.22 -0.76
N VAL A 57 26.47 -7.32 0.15
CA VAL A 57 26.57 -7.54 1.59
C VAL A 57 25.19 -7.75 2.25
N GLY A 58 24.12 -7.27 1.64
CA GLY A 58 22.78 -7.38 2.21
C GLY A 58 21.69 -7.39 1.15
N ILE A 59 20.55 -7.97 1.51
CA ILE A 59 19.29 -7.99 0.75
C ILE A 59 18.14 -7.71 1.70
N ALA A 60 17.14 -6.97 1.25
CA ALA A 60 15.90 -6.72 1.97
C ALA A 60 14.72 -6.73 1.01
N PHE A 61 13.53 -6.92 1.58
CA PHE A 61 12.27 -7.02 0.83
C PHE A 61 11.31 -5.95 1.29
N ASP A 62 10.83 -5.14 0.37
CA ASP A 62 9.61 -4.38 0.50
C ASP A 62 8.48 -5.12 -0.22
N THR A 63 7.29 -5.17 0.39
CA THR A 63 6.16 -5.91 -0.17
C THR A 63 4.86 -5.16 0.00
N THR A 64 3.87 -5.55 -0.81
CA THR A 64 2.49 -5.12 -0.53
C THR A 64 2.01 -5.69 0.82
N GLY A 65 1.11 -4.98 1.49
CA GLY A 65 0.57 -5.40 2.79
C GLY A 65 -0.80 -4.78 3.13
N SER A 66 -1.66 -5.47 3.86
CA SER A 66 -1.51 -6.88 4.34
C SER A 66 -1.69 -7.87 3.17
N THR A 67 -0.76 -8.78 3.03
CA THR A 67 -0.80 -9.82 2.00
C THR A 67 -0.45 -11.18 2.64
N PRO A 68 -1.36 -11.75 3.47
CA PRO A 68 -1.11 -12.98 4.21
C PRO A 68 -1.42 -14.24 3.39
N ALA A 69 -0.78 -15.35 3.78
CA ALA A 69 -1.10 -16.69 3.30
C ALA A 69 -1.06 -17.71 4.44
N PHE A 70 -1.85 -18.78 4.31
CA PHE A 70 -1.74 -19.94 5.20
C PHE A 70 -0.55 -20.81 4.81
N THR A 71 0.12 -21.34 5.84
CA THR A 71 1.28 -22.22 5.68
C THR A 71 1.06 -23.55 6.41
N ASP A 72 1.85 -24.54 6.03
CA ASP A 72 2.05 -25.76 6.84
C ASP A 72 3.02 -25.50 8.01
N ALA A 73 3.36 -26.54 8.77
CA ALA A 73 4.26 -26.45 9.92
C ALA A 73 5.70 -26.07 9.56
N THR A 74 6.09 -26.26 8.31
CA THR A 74 7.42 -25.86 7.83
C THR A 74 7.50 -24.38 7.45
N GLY A 75 6.36 -23.66 7.41
CA GLY A 75 6.28 -22.29 6.93
C GLY A 75 6.10 -22.20 5.41
N THR A 76 5.82 -23.31 4.73
CA THR A 76 5.56 -23.35 3.30
C THR A 76 4.12 -22.89 3.02
N PRO A 77 3.88 -21.85 2.19
CA PRO A 77 2.55 -21.46 1.75
C PRO A 77 1.82 -22.62 1.09
N LEU A 78 0.57 -22.86 1.46
CA LEU A 78 -0.16 -24.06 1.03
C LEU A 78 -0.25 -24.19 -0.50
N ALA A 79 -0.34 -23.10 -1.23
CA ALA A 79 -0.37 -23.11 -2.71
C ALA A 79 0.92 -23.66 -3.37
N LEU A 80 2.02 -23.83 -2.62
CA LEU A 80 3.21 -24.54 -3.13
C LEU A 80 3.10 -26.06 -2.99
N LEU A 81 2.10 -26.57 -2.27
CA LEU A 81 1.81 -27.99 -2.21
C LEU A 81 0.97 -28.41 -3.43
N PRO A 82 1.28 -29.56 -4.07
CA PRO A 82 0.62 -29.95 -5.32
C PRO A 82 -0.91 -29.99 -5.26
N GLU A 83 -1.47 -30.42 -4.13
CA GLU A 83 -2.91 -30.52 -3.92
C GLU A 83 -3.62 -29.16 -3.77
N PHE A 84 -2.88 -28.07 -3.55
CA PHE A 84 -3.40 -26.71 -3.38
C PHE A 84 -2.95 -25.74 -4.48
N ALA A 85 -2.16 -26.17 -5.45
CA ALA A 85 -1.52 -25.29 -6.42
C ALA A 85 -2.50 -24.42 -7.24
N GLU A 86 -3.72 -24.91 -7.46
CA GLU A 86 -4.77 -24.18 -8.18
C GLU A 86 -5.85 -23.58 -7.24
N ASN A 87 -5.69 -23.71 -5.91
CA ASN A 87 -6.67 -23.21 -4.95
C ASN A 87 -6.39 -21.74 -4.58
N PRO A 88 -7.23 -20.77 -4.97
CA PRO A 88 -7.01 -19.36 -4.65
C PRO A 88 -6.98 -19.06 -3.15
N ASN A 89 -7.65 -19.86 -2.32
CA ASN A 89 -7.67 -19.67 -0.86
C ASN A 89 -6.38 -20.17 -0.17
N ALA A 90 -5.56 -20.94 -0.87
CA ALA A 90 -4.24 -21.35 -0.40
C ALA A 90 -3.11 -20.38 -0.79
N MET A 91 -3.43 -19.36 -1.60
CA MET A 91 -2.50 -18.35 -2.13
C MET A 91 -2.42 -17.14 -1.20
N PHE A 92 -1.49 -16.23 -1.50
CA PHE A 92 -1.43 -14.93 -0.83
C PHE A 92 -2.67 -14.08 -1.14
N VAL A 93 -3.35 -13.63 -0.10
CA VAL A 93 -4.54 -12.76 -0.18
C VAL A 93 -4.08 -11.32 -0.30
N LEU A 94 -4.17 -10.73 -1.50
CA LEU A 94 -3.56 -9.45 -1.82
C LEU A 94 -4.18 -8.30 -1.01
N TRP A 95 -3.40 -7.24 -0.76
CA TRP A 95 -3.82 -6.05 0.00
C TRP A 95 -5.16 -5.44 -0.45
N LYS A 96 -5.46 -5.44 -1.76
CA LYS A 96 -6.70 -4.92 -2.33
C LYS A 96 -7.86 -5.93 -2.39
N ASP A 97 -7.73 -7.09 -1.77
CA ASP A 97 -8.81 -8.07 -1.64
C ASP A 97 -9.79 -7.61 -0.57
N HIS A 98 -11.05 -7.49 -0.94
CA HIS A 98 -12.12 -7.06 -0.05
C HIS A 98 -13.19 -8.15 0.16
N THR A 99 -12.85 -9.42 0.03
CA THR A 99 -13.79 -10.52 0.27
C THR A 99 -14.21 -10.61 1.74
N ALA A 100 -13.40 -10.11 2.67
CA ALA A 100 -13.55 -10.25 4.13
C ALA A 100 -14.32 -9.08 4.81
N ILE A 101 -15.22 -8.39 4.10
CA ILE A 101 -15.99 -7.23 4.67
C ILE A 101 -16.80 -7.65 5.89
N LYS A 102 -17.46 -8.81 5.83
CA LYS A 102 -18.29 -9.33 6.92
C LYS A 102 -17.44 -9.62 8.15
N GLU A 103 -16.31 -10.28 7.97
CA GLU A 103 -15.38 -10.64 9.04
C GLU A 103 -14.79 -9.39 9.72
N ALA A 104 -14.43 -8.38 8.94
CA ALA A 104 -13.97 -7.11 9.49
C ALA A 104 -15.06 -6.40 10.34
N ALA A 105 -16.30 -6.43 9.89
CA ALA A 105 -17.44 -5.88 10.65
C ALA A 105 -17.62 -6.61 11.99
N GLU A 106 -17.53 -7.94 11.99
CA GLU A 106 -17.63 -8.77 13.20
C GLU A 106 -16.48 -8.49 14.18
N ILE A 107 -15.23 -8.32 13.68
CA ILE A 107 -14.08 -7.92 14.50
C ILE A 107 -14.35 -6.56 15.17
N ASN A 108 -14.82 -5.58 14.39
CA ASN A 108 -15.14 -4.25 14.90
C ASN A 108 -16.27 -4.27 15.95
N GLU A 109 -17.28 -5.10 15.74
CA GLU A 109 -18.38 -5.24 16.70
C GLU A 109 -17.91 -5.89 18.01
N LEU A 110 -17.09 -6.94 17.93
CA LEU A 110 -16.54 -7.61 19.11
C LEU A 110 -15.57 -6.70 19.87
N SER A 111 -14.65 -6.01 19.18
CA SER A 111 -13.64 -5.12 19.79
C SER A 111 -14.30 -3.99 20.62
N LYS A 112 -15.43 -3.46 20.17
CA LYS A 112 -16.18 -2.42 20.91
C LYS A 112 -16.80 -2.92 22.22
N LYS A 113 -16.94 -4.23 22.37
CA LYS A 113 -17.58 -4.87 23.55
C LYS A 113 -16.56 -5.60 24.43
N TRP A 114 -15.30 -5.67 24.01
CA TRP A 114 -14.24 -6.37 24.70
C TRP A 114 -13.51 -5.45 25.67
N ASP A 115 -12.92 -6.02 26.73
CA ASP A 115 -12.19 -5.24 27.75
C ASP A 115 -10.97 -4.52 27.18
N ILE A 116 -10.32 -5.11 26.16
CA ILE A 116 -9.19 -4.52 25.44
C ILE A 116 -9.63 -4.24 24.01
N ASP A 117 -9.60 -2.98 23.62
CA ASP A 117 -9.79 -2.62 22.21
C ASP A 117 -8.51 -2.94 21.41
N TYR A 118 -8.45 -4.13 20.82
CA TYR A 118 -7.31 -4.55 19.99
C TYR A 118 -7.15 -3.74 18.71
N THR A 119 -8.18 -2.99 18.28
CA THR A 119 -8.12 -2.12 17.10
C THR A 119 -7.57 -0.72 17.40
N ALA A 120 -7.32 -0.40 18.67
CA ALA A 120 -6.98 0.96 19.12
C ALA A 120 -5.77 1.55 18.37
N TYR A 121 -4.74 0.73 18.11
CA TYR A 121 -3.54 1.16 17.38
C TYR A 121 -3.67 1.07 15.85
N GLU A 122 -4.80 0.60 15.36
CA GLU A 122 -5.19 0.58 13.95
C GLU A 122 -6.31 1.59 13.66
N GLY A 123 -6.31 2.69 14.43
CA GLY A 123 -7.26 3.79 14.31
C GLY A 123 -8.66 3.53 14.86
N GLY A 124 -8.87 2.41 15.56
CA GLY A 124 -10.15 2.02 16.18
C GLY A 124 -11.15 1.38 15.20
N ILE A 125 -10.74 1.07 13.98
CA ILE A 125 -11.57 0.41 12.95
C ILE A 125 -10.73 -0.58 12.18
N TYR A 126 -11.07 -1.87 12.26
CA TYR A 126 -10.41 -2.95 11.53
C TYR A 126 -10.94 -3.05 10.09
N SER A 127 -10.03 -3.19 9.11
CA SER A 127 -10.40 -3.23 7.70
C SER A 127 -10.48 -4.67 7.15
N SER A 128 -11.31 -4.87 6.12
CA SER A 128 -11.34 -6.12 5.33
C SER A 128 -10.02 -6.40 4.59
N GLU A 129 -9.17 -5.40 4.44
CA GLU A 129 -7.85 -5.53 3.80
C GLU A 129 -6.82 -6.22 4.71
N TRP A 130 -7.13 -6.50 6.00
CA TRP A 130 -6.13 -6.82 7.01
C TRP A 130 -6.17 -8.28 7.46
N PHE A 131 -5.12 -8.68 8.14
CA PHE A 131 -4.70 -10.03 8.47
C PHE A 131 -5.82 -10.95 9.00
N TRP A 132 -6.45 -10.59 10.14
CA TRP A 132 -7.42 -11.46 10.80
C TRP A 132 -8.74 -11.58 10.03
N ALA A 133 -9.19 -10.50 9.38
CA ALA A 133 -10.40 -10.54 8.55
C ALA A 133 -10.21 -11.52 7.38
N LYS A 134 -9.08 -11.41 6.66
CA LYS A 134 -8.72 -12.31 5.56
C LYS A 134 -8.53 -13.75 6.02
N ALA A 135 -7.83 -13.95 7.14
CA ALA A 135 -7.64 -15.27 7.69
C ALA A 135 -8.97 -15.94 8.03
N LEU A 136 -9.85 -15.26 8.77
CA LEU A 136 -11.16 -15.79 9.12
C LEU A 136 -12.03 -16.07 7.91
N HIS A 137 -12.03 -15.16 6.92
CA HIS A 137 -12.76 -15.37 5.66
C HIS A 137 -12.32 -16.66 4.97
N VAL A 138 -11.02 -16.87 4.76
CA VAL A 138 -10.50 -18.08 4.12
C VAL A 138 -10.85 -19.34 4.91
N LEU A 139 -10.70 -19.33 6.24
CA LEU A 139 -11.05 -20.48 7.09
C LEU A 139 -12.54 -20.83 7.01
N ARG A 140 -13.43 -19.85 6.84
CA ARG A 140 -14.86 -20.07 6.67
C ARG A 140 -15.21 -20.62 5.29
N GLN A 141 -14.53 -20.14 4.25
CA GLN A 141 -14.86 -20.48 2.87
C GLN A 141 -14.26 -21.81 2.40
N ASP A 142 -13.15 -22.26 2.98
CA ASP A 142 -12.38 -23.39 2.43
C ASP A 142 -12.00 -24.41 3.51
N GLU A 143 -12.74 -25.53 3.50
CA GLU A 143 -12.54 -26.63 4.44
C GLU A 143 -11.20 -27.33 4.24
N GLN A 144 -10.70 -27.44 3.01
CA GLN A 144 -9.43 -28.11 2.71
C GLN A 144 -8.27 -27.30 3.23
N VAL A 145 -8.28 -25.98 2.95
CA VAL A 145 -7.28 -25.05 3.52
C VAL A 145 -7.34 -25.07 5.04
N ARG A 146 -8.54 -24.98 5.63
CA ARG A 146 -8.73 -25.05 7.09
C ARG A 146 -8.13 -26.30 7.72
N ALA A 147 -8.34 -27.46 7.11
CA ALA A 147 -7.84 -28.73 7.61
C ALA A 147 -6.30 -28.85 7.56
N LYS A 148 -5.65 -28.14 6.61
CA LYS A 148 -4.20 -28.22 6.39
C LYS A 148 -3.43 -27.07 7.04
N ALA A 149 -4.08 -25.91 7.25
CA ALA A 149 -3.48 -24.70 7.76
C ALA A 149 -2.87 -24.91 9.16
N TYR A 150 -1.58 -24.67 9.28
CA TYR A 150 -0.86 -24.72 10.55
C TYR A 150 -0.60 -23.32 11.10
N SER A 151 -0.13 -22.40 10.25
CA SER A 151 0.20 -21.01 10.61
C SER A 151 -0.22 -20.06 9.50
N ILE A 152 -0.01 -18.77 9.74
CA ILE A 152 -0.28 -17.68 8.79
C ILE A 152 0.96 -16.79 8.75
N VAL A 153 1.33 -16.32 7.56
CA VAL A 153 2.52 -15.48 7.34
C VAL A 153 2.20 -14.33 6.41
N GLU A 154 2.74 -13.15 6.67
CA GLU A 154 2.72 -12.02 5.73
C GLU A 154 3.79 -12.22 4.63
N TYR A 155 3.56 -11.65 3.46
CA TYR A 155 4.48 -11.77 2.34
C TYR A 155 5.88 -11.21 2.68
N CYS A 156 5.96 -10.09 3.38
CA CYS A 156 7.23 -9.50 3.83
C CYS A 156 7.99 -10.34 4.88
N GLU A 157 7.33 -11.29 5.53
CA GLU A 157 7.94 -12.22 6.48
C GLU A 157 8.41 -13.50 5.80
N TRP A 158 7.60 -13.96 4.84
CA TRP A 158 7.85 -15.22 4.15
C TRP A 158 9.07 -15.17 3.22
N LEU A 159 9.27 -14.09 2.45
CA LEU A 159 10.42 -13.99 1.55
C LEU A 159 11.77 -14.05 2.27
N PRO A 160 12.00 -13.26 3.34
CA PRO A 160 13.22 -13.41 4.13
C PRO A 160 13.42 -14.81 4.70
N ALA A 161 12.34 -15.44 5.21
CA ALA A 161 12.39 -16.80 5.75
C ALA A 161 12.73 -17.83 4.67
N LEU A 162 12.15 -17.70 3.47
CA LEU A 162 12.41 -18.56 2.33
C LEU A 162 13.89 -18.55 1.95
N ILE A 163 14.48 -17.36 1.75
CA ILE A 163 15.86 -17.27 1.24
C ILE A 163 16.93 -17.56 2.31
N THR A 164 16.57 -17.47 3.59
CA THR A 164 17.44 -17.88 4.69
C THR A 164 17.33 -19.38 5.00
N GLY A 165 16.40 -20.09 4.35
CA GLY A 165 16.22 -21.54 4.52
C GLY A 165 15.51 -21.93 5.82
N VAL A 166 14.68 -21.04 6.38
CA VAL A 166 13.81 -21.37 7.52
C VAL A 166 12.83 -22.46 7.11
N ASN A 167 12.74 -23.52 7.92
CA ASN A 167 11.94 -24.70 7.65
C ASN A 167 10.98 -25.08 8.81
N LYS A 168 10.70 -24.11 9.68
CA LYS A 168 9.67 -24.19 10.73
C LYS A 168 8.96 -22.86 10.82
N SER A 169 7.63 -22.88 10.82
CA SER A 169 6.83 -21.66 10.91
C SER A 169 7.08 -20.86 12.20
N SER A 170 7.47 -21.54 13.29
CA SER A 170 7.83 -20.91 14.56
C SER A 170 9.11 -20.08 14.50
N ASP A 171 10.00 -20.38 13.55
CA ASP A 171 11.31 -19.74 13.43
C ASP A 171 11.30 -18.54 12.45
N ILE A 172 10.16 -18.30 11.81
CA ILE A 172 9.95 -17.12 10.94
C ILE A 172 10.00 -15.86 11.79
N VAL A 173 10.96 -14.98 11.51
CA VAL A 173 11.03 -13.66 12.13
C VAL A 173 9.86 -12.80 11.64
N ARG A 174 9.12 -12.23 12.58
CA ARG A 174 7.89 -11.49 12.31
C ARG A 174 8.13 -10.00 12.19
N SER A 175 7.54 -9.39 11.17
CA SER A 175 7.69 -7.97 10.88
C SER A 175 6.91 -7.09 11.85
N ARG A 176 7.59 -6.21 12.58
CA ARG A 176 6.96 -5.19 13.43
C ARG A 176 6.00 -4.32 12.61
N CYS A 177 6.36 -3.98 11.38
CA CYS A 177 5.55 -3.22 10.47
C CYS A 177 4.22 -3.95 10.16
N ALA A 178 4.29 -5.18 9.64
CA ALA A 178 3.09 -5.92 9.24
C ALA A 178 2.20 -6.28 10.44
N CYS A 179 2.79 -6.77 11.50
CA CYS A 179 2.04 -7.26 12.65
C CYS A 179 1.35 -6.14 13.42
N GLY A 180 2.04 -5.01 13.64
CA GLY A 180 1.49 -3.88 14.37
C GLY A 180 0.43 -3.12 13.59
N HIS A 181 0.59 -3.00 12.25
CA HIS A 181 -0.40 -2.28 11.43
C HIS A 181 -1.60 -3.13 11.00
N LYS A 182 -1.47 -4.48 10.97
CA LYS A 182 -2.51 -5.31 10.32
C LYS A 182 -2.96 -6.53 11.12
N ALA A 183 -2.22 -6.94 12.18
CA ALA A 183 -2.56 -8.14 12.95
C ALA A 183 -2.96 -7.84 14.40
N MET A 184 -3.30 -6.60 14.73
CA MET A 184 -3.65 -6.15 16.08
C MET A 184 -2.56 -6.51 17.12
N TRP A 185 -1.29 -6.56 16.68
CA TRP A 185 -0.18 -6.84 17.57
C TRP A 185 0.28 -5.58 18.30
N HIS A 186 0.41 -5.68 19.63
CA HIS A 186 1.00 -4.57 20.41
C HIS A 186 1.58 -5.07 21.73
N GLU A 187 2.66 -4.44 22.20
CA GLU A 187 3.34 -4.81 23.45
C GLU A 187 2.46 -4.62 24.69
N LYS A 188 1.56 -3.62 24.71
CA LYS A 188 0.66 -3.35 25.84
C LYS A 188 -0.23 -4.51 26.25
N TRP A 189 -0.53 -5.42 25.34
CA TRP A 189 -1.30 -6.65 25.63
C TRP A 189 -0.52 -7.94 25.35
N GLY A 190 0.82 -7.83 25.27
CA GLY A 190 1.72 -8.98 25.20
C GLY A 190 1.76 -9.66 23.84
N GLY A 191 1.48 -8.98 22.76
CA GLY A 191 1.59 -9.50 21.39
C GLY A 191 0.30 -9.45 20.61
N LEU A 192 -0.11 -10.55 19.98
CA LEU A 192 -1.37 -10.68 19.25
C LEU A 192 -2.58 -10.69 20.21
N PRO A 193 -3.82 -10.50 19.70
CA PRO A 193 -5.03 -10.66 20.50
C PRO A 193 -5.08 -11.99 21.23
N ALA A 194 -5.64 -11.97 22.44
CA ALA A 194 -5.71 -13.16 23.29
C ALA A 194 -6.57 -14.27 22.64
N GLU A 195 -6.24 -15.54 22.94
CA GLU A 195 -6.94 -16.72 22.40
C GLU A 195 -8.46 -16.66 22.63
N ASN A 196 -8.89 -16.19 23.82
CA ASN A 196 -10.31 -16.08 24.14
C ASN A 196 -11.03 -15.00 23.30
N PHE A 197 -10.36 -13.93 22.88
CA PHE A 197 -10.91 -12.97 21.94
C PHE A 197 -11.12 -13.63 20.57
N LEU A 198 -10.08 -14.29 20.05
CA LEU A 198 -10.10 -14.93 18.74
C LEU A 198 -11.16 -16.05 18.68
N THR A 199 -11.25 -16.91 19.70
CA THR A 199 -12.23 -17.99 19.74
C THR A 199 -13.66 -17.52 20.01
N THR A 200 -13.83 -16.35 20.66
CA THR A 200 -15.15 -15.70 20.78
C THR A 200 -15.58 -15.10 19.46
N LEU A 201 -14.65 -14.56 18.67
CA LEU A 201 -14.93 -14.09 17.32
C LEU A 201 -15.37 -15.24 16.43
N ASP A 202 -14.60 -16.33 16.39
CA ASP A 202 -14.97 -17.57 15.70
C ASP A 202 -14.13 -18.74 16.22
N PRO A 203 -14.77 -19.90 16.56
CA PRO A 203 -14.05 -21.09 16.97
C PRO A 203 -13.00 -21.60 15.97
N LEU A 204 -13.13 -21.27 14.68
CA LEU A 204 -12.15 -21.62 13.65
C LEU A 204 -10.77 -20.99 13.86
N LEU A 205 -10.68 -19.92 14.63
CA LEU A 205 -9.41 -19.29 15.00
C LEU A 205 -8.72 -19.97 16.18
N GLY A 206 -9.37 -20.94 16.81
CA GLY A 206 -8.83 -21.66 17.97
C GLY A 206 -7.49 -22.34 17.68
N GLY A 207 -6.53 -22.15 18.58
CA GLY A 207 -5.19 -22.69 18.49
C GLY A 207 -4.24 -21.99 17.52
N PHE A 208 -4.70 -21.02 16.72
CA PHE A 208 -3.79 -20.24 15.86
C PHE A 208 -2.88 -19.35 16.71
N ARG A 209 -3.39 -18.76 17.79
CA ARG A 209 -2.61 -17.88 18.67
C ARG A 209 -1.32 -18.52 19.17
N GLU A 210 -1.36 -19.79 19.57
CA GLU A 210 -0.21 -20.54 20.07
C GLU A 210 0.79 -20.92 18.97
N ARG A 211 0.36 -21.03 17.72
CA ARG A 211 1.17 -21.38 16.55
C ARG A 211 1.72 -20.18 15.79
N LEU A 212 1.33 -18.98 16.20
CA LEU A 212 1.80 -17.73 15.59
C LEU A 212 3.02 -17.20 16.37
N PHE A 213 2.93 -16.05 16.99
CA PHE A 213 4.09 -15.38 17.57
C PHE A 213 3.69 -14.38 18.67
N ASP A 214 4.65 -14.07 19.55
CA ASP A 214 4.53 -13.00 20.55
C ASP A 214 5.42 -11.81 20.21
N LYS A 215 6.55 -12.06 19.59
CA LYS A 215 7.58 -11.05 19.32
C LYS A 215 7.64 -10.68 17.85
N THR A 216 8.02 -9.46 17.61
CA THR A 216 8.25 -8.91 16.27
C THR A 216 9.58 -8.18 16.25
N GLU A 217 10.20 -8.07 15.06
CA GLU A 217 11.45 -7.35 14.85
C GLU A 217 11.27 -6.20 13.85
N THR A 218 12.08 -5.16 14.02
CA THR A 218 12.16 -4.04 13.08
C THR A 218 12.99 -4.41 11.85
N ALA A 219 12.73 -3.77 10.72
CA ALA A 219 13.34 -4.13 9.44
C ALA A 219 14.86 -3.91 9.35
N ASP A 220 15.45 -3.12 10.26
CA ASP A 220 16.90 -2.90 10.37
C ASP A 220 17.68 -4.08 10.99
N LYS A 221 16.98 -5.10 11.47
CA LYS A 221 17.60 -6.28 12.09
C LYS A 221 17.84 -7.38 11.07
N PRO A 222 18.98 -8.09 11.16
CA PRO A 222 19.20 -9.29 10.36
C PRO A 222 18.26 -10.42 10.79
N VAL A 223 17.67 -11.10 9.83
CA VAL A 223 16.88 -12.33 10.07
C VAL A 223 17.70 -13.60 9.78
N GLY A 224 18.85 -13.47 9.17
CA GLY A 224 19.78 -14.54 8.84
C GLY A 224 20.69 -14.17 7.68
N ASN A 225 21.39 -15.15 7.17
CA ASN A 225 22.18 -15.05 5.93
C ASN A 225 21.52 -15.88 4.83
N LEU A 226 21.86 -15.63 3.57
CA LEU A 226 21.42 -16.49 2.48
C LEU A 226 21.78 -17.95 2.74
N SER A 227 20.82 -18.85 2.56
CA SER A 227 21.08 -20.28 2.55
C SER A 227 21.95 -20.67 1.37
N GLN A 228 22.61 -21.83 1.43
CA GLN A 228 23.43 -22.33 0.32
C GLN A 228 22.60 -22.46 -0.98
N GLU A 229 21.39 -22.99 -0.89
CA GLU A 229 20.48 -23.12 -2.01
C GLU A 229 20.19 -21.77 -2.69
N TRP A 230 19.83 -20.77 -1.89
CA TRP A 230 19.45 -19.46 -2.44
C TRP A 230 20.66 -18.64 -2.90
N ALA A 231 21.82 -18.80 -2.27
CA ALA A 231 23.05 -18.21 -2.75
C ALA A 231 23.40 -18.72 -4.16
N GLU A 232 23.31 -20.04 -4.39
CA GLU A 232 23.52 -20.64 -5.70
C GLU A 232 22.47 -20.18 -6.72
N ARG A 233 21.18 -20.18 -6.35
CA ARG A 233 20.08 -19.74 -7.23
C ARG A 233 20.20 -18.30 -7.66
N LEU A 234 20.59 -17.40 -6.75
CA LEU A 234 20.70 -15.97 -7.03
C LEU A 234 22.06 -15.57 -7.61
N GLY A 235 23.06 -16.45 -7.59
CA GLY A 235 24.44 -16.14 -8.00
C GLY A 235 25.14 -15.20 -7.02
N LEU A 236 24.83 -15.33 -5.72
CA LEU A 236 25.39 -14.56 -4.63
C LEU A 236 26.18 -15.46 -3.66
N THR A 237 26.69 -14.91 -2.58
CA THR A 237 27.42 -15.65 -1.54
C THR A 237 26.54 -15.87 -0.29
N THR A 238 26.85 -16.91 0.49
CA THR A 238 26.19 -17.14 1.78
C THR A 238 26.55 -16.11 2.87
N GLN A 239 27.43 -15.17 2.57
CA GLN A 239 27.77 -14.06 3.47
C GLN A 239 26.77 -12.90 3.39
N VAL A 240 25.87 -12.91 2.39
CA VAL A 240 24.85 -11.88 2.24
C VAL A 240 23.87 -11.94 3.40
N VAL A 241 23.77 -10.85 4.14
CA VAL A 241 22.82 -10.69 5.26
C VAL A 241 21.43 -10.42 4.70
N VAL A 242 20.43 -11.09 5.22
CA VAL A 242 19.01 -10.86 4.91
C VAL A 242 18.41 -10.01 6.02
N ALA A 243 17.92 -8.84 5.69
CA ALA A 243 17.25 -7.94 6.61
C ALA A 243 15.77 -8.33 6.81
N GLY A 244 15.15 -7.81 7.87
CA GLY A 244 13.70 -7.92 8.06
C GLY A 244 12.93 -7.25 6.93
N GLY A 245 11.78 -7.83 6.56
CA GLY A 245 10.88 -7.25 5.57
C GLY A 245 9.89 -6.26 6.19
N ALA A 246 9.40 -5.33 5.37
CA ALA A 246 8.32 -4.42 5.73
C ALA A 246 7.46 -4.09 4.50
N PHE A 247 6.41 -3.29 4.70
CA PHE A 247 5.58 -2.85 3.59
C PHE A 247 6.30 -1.85 2.69
N ASP A 248 6.01 -1.93 1.39
CA ASP A 248 6.58 -1.10 0.33
C ASP A 248 6.48 0.39 0.63
N CYS A 249 5.31 0.85 1.09
CA CYS A 249 5.08 2.26 1.42
C CYS A 249 5.92 2.74 2.62
N HIS A 250 6.15 1.88 3.63
CA HIS A 250 7.00 2.22 4.78
C HIS A 250 8.47 2.31 4.37
N MET A 251 8.96 1.32 3.63
CA MET A 251 10.31 1.39 3.07
C MET A 251 10.45 2.54 2.07
N GLY A 252 9.41 2.81 1.26
CA GLY A 252 9.39 3.97 0.36
C GLY A 252 9.52 5.31 1.08
N ALA A 253 8.90 5.44 2.24
CA ALA A 253 9.04 6.63 3.07
C ALA A 253 10.49 6.79 3.59
N VAL A 254 11.13 5.70 4.00
CA VAL A 254 12.56 5.71 4.39
C VAL A 254 13.45 6.08 3.20
N GLY A 255 13.23 5.49 2.03
CA GLY A 255 13.96 5.81 0.80
C GLY A 255 13.77 7.25 0.32
N ALA A 256 12.65 7.87 0.65
CA ALA A 256 12.36 9.28 0.41
C ALA A 256 13.02 10.23 1.43
N GLY A 257 13.62 9.70 2.50
CA GLY A 257 14.26 10.49 3.55
C GLY A 257 13.28 11.05 4.57
N ILE A 258 12.28 10.26 4.99
CA ILE A 258 11.32 10.65 6.03
C ILE A 258 12.02 11.05 7.33
N THR A 259 11.55 12.12 7.94
CA THR A 259 11.95 12.62 9.26
C THR A 259 10.70 12.98 10.07
N PRO A 260 10.79 13.19 11.40
CA PRO A 260 9.67 13.72 12.15
C PRO A 260 9.03 14.95 11.50
N HIS A 261 7.73 15.09 11.61
CA HIS A 261 6.91 16.16 11.01
C HIS A 261 6.88 16.18 9.47
N THR A 262 7.37 15.10 8.83
CA THR A 262 7.33 14.95 7.38
C THR A 262 6.24 13.95 6.99
N PHE A 263 5.31 14.41 6.17
CA PHE A 263 4.23 13.61 5.60
C PHE A 263 4.67 13.08 4.23
N VAL A 264 5.02 11.79 4.17
CA VAL A 264 5.44 11.13 2.92
C VAL A 264 4.23 10.47 2.28
N ARG A 265 3.96 10.82 1.02
CA ARG A 265 2.87 10.27 0.22
C ARG A 265 3.39 9.37 -0.89
N VAL A 266 3.03 8.11 -0.84
CA VAL A 266 3.20 7.17 -1.96
C VAL A 266 1.98 7.31 -2.85
N ILE A 267 2.14 7.89 -4.06
CA ILE A 267 1.02 8.25 -4.94
C ILE A 267 1.04 7.34 -6.17
N GLY A 268 0.14 6.37 -6.17
CA GLY A 268 -0.07 5.39 -7.23
C GLY A 268 -1.54 5.28 -7.64
N THR A 269 -2.03 4.06 -7.79
CA THR A 269 -3.46 3.74 -7.99
C THR A 269 -4.31 4.17 -6.80
N SER A 270 -3.79 3.97 -5.60
CA SER A 270 -4.23 4.49 -4.31
C SER A 270 -3.12 5.33 -3.68
N THR A 271 -3.30 5.82 -2.45
CA THR A 271 -2.18 6.40 -1.69
C THR A 271 -1.92 5.62 -0.41
N CYS A 272 -0.64 5.64 -0.03
CA CYS A 272 -0.22 5.30 1.31
C CYS A 272 0.55 6.49 1.87
N ASP A 273 0.14 6.96 3.04
CA ASP A 273 0.63 8.19 3.65
C ASP A 273 1.33 7.82 4.96
N ILE A 274 2.62 8.11 5.07
CA ILE A 274 3.46 7.67 6.16
C ILE A 274 4.04 8.87 6.90
N MET A 275 4.00 8.80 8.23
CA MET A 275 4.67 9.75 9.12
C MET A 275 5.47 9.00 10.20
N VAL A 276 6.41 9.69 10.81
CA VAL A 276 7.08 9.25 12.02
C VAL A 276 7.05 10.37 13.07
N ALA A 277 6.88 9.98 14.32
CA ALA A 277 6.89 10.89 15.46
C ALA A 277 7.73 10.31 16.60
N SER A 278 8.28 11.16 17.46
CA SER A 278 9.00 10.72 18.65
C SER A 278 8.04 10.13 19.70
N TYR A 279 8.54 9.27 20.57
CA TYR A 279 7.75 8.77 21.71
C TYR A 279 7.29 9.90 22.65
N GLU A 280 8.13 10.94 22.82
CA GLU A 280 7.80 12.09 23.65
C GLU A 280 6.62 12.86 23.09
N GLU A 281 6.58 13.09 21.78
CA GLU A 281 5.50 13.77 21.08
C GLU A 281 4.20 12.95 21.11
N MET A 282 4.28 11.66 20.88
CA MET A 282 3.12 10.77 20.85
C MET A 282 2.57 10.50 22.25
N GLY A 283 3.43 10.23 23.24
CA GLY A 283 2.98 9.84 24.57
C GLY A 283 1.96 8.70 24.51
N ASP A 284 0.81 8.89 25.17
CA ASP A 284 -0.32 7.95 25.14
C ASP A 284 -1.40 8.31 24.10
N LYS A 285 -1.13 9.23 23.18
CA LYS A 285 -2.09 9.62 22.14
C LYS A 285 -2.39 8.46 21.21
N LEU A 286 -3.67 8.26 20.90
CA LEU A 286 -4.15 7.36 19.88
C LEU A 286 -4.81 8.19 18.78
N ILE A 287 -4.28 8.09 17.56
CA ILE A 287 -4.79 8.81 16.41
C ILE A 287 -5.94 8.01 15.80
N LYS A 288 -7.15 8.54 15.92
CA LYS A 288 -8.36 7.86 15.45
C LYS A 288 -8.51 7.92 13.93
N GLY A 289 -9.05 6.85 13.37
CA GLY A 289 -9.45 6.79 11.97
C GLY A 289 -8.31 6.74 10.96
N ILE A 290 -7.08 6.39 11.39
CA ILE A 290 -5.93 6.10 10.51
C ILE A 290 -5.78 4.59 10.30
N CYS A 291 -4.77 4.15 9.53
CA CYS A 291 -4.54 2.73 9.23
C CYS A 291 -3.59 2.04 10.20
N GLY A 292 -2.96 2.78 11.09
CA GLY A 292 -2.07 2.19 12.09
C GLY A 292 -1.11 3.20 12.72
N GLN A 293 -0.71 2.87 13.95
CA GLN A 293 0.21 3.62 14.80
C GLN A 293 1.10 2.63 15.53
N VAL A 294 2.32 2.43 15.05
CA VAL A 294 3.17 1.31 15.47
C VAL A 294 4.59 1.76 15.75
N ASP A 295 5.08 1.38 16.93
CA ASP A 295 6.47 1.58 17.33
C ASP A 295 7.45 0.87 16.41
N GLY A 296 8.42 1.61 15.88
CA GLY A 296 9.51 1.10 15.06
C GLY A 296 9.11 0.55 13.69
N SER A 297 7.87 0.76 13.23
CA SER A 297 7.40 0.19 11.96
C SER A 297 8.02 0.85 10.72
N VAL A 298 8.49 2.10 10.83
CA VAL A 298 9.10 2.87 9.75
C VAL A 298 10.56 3.16 10.09
N ILE A 299 10.80 3.90 11.15
CA ILE A 299 12.13 4.17 11.70
C ILE A 299 12.21 3.56 13.10
N PRO A 300 13.16 2.65 13.38
CA PRO A 300 13.36 2.11 14.72
C PRO A 300 13.57 3.21 15.76
N GLY A 301 12.86 3.14 16.87
CA GLY A 301 12.91 4.15 17.92
C GLY A 301 11.96 5.34 17.71
N MET A 302 11.08 5.28 16.72
CA MET A 302 10.02 6.26 16.48
C MET A 302 8.68 5.54 16.28
N VAL A 303 7.58 6.22 16.55
CA VAL A 303 6.23 5.73 16.21
C VAL A 303 5.95 5.99 14.75
N GLY A 304 5.69 4.94 13.98
CA GLY A 304 5.24 5.03 12.59
C GLY A 304 3.72 5.16 12.52
N LEU A 305 3.23 6.12 11.72
CA LEU A 305 1.81 6.39 11.49
C LEU A 305 1.50 6.12 10.03
N GLU A 306 0.41 5.38 9.77
CA GLU A 306 -0.05 5.04 8.41
C GLU A 306 -1.46 5.56 8.19
N ALA A 307 -1.65 6.19 7.03
CA ALA A 307 -2.94 6.60 6.49
C ALA A 307 -2.98 6.35 4.99
N GLY A 308 -4.05 6.72 4.29
CA GLY A 308 -4.10 6.64 2.83
C GLY A 308 -5.51 6.71 2.26
N GLN A 309 -5.57 6.82 0.93
CA GLN A 309 -6.82 6.83 0.17
C GLN A 309 -6.96 5.54 -0.62
N SER A 310 -8.15 4.93 -0.61
CA SER A 310 -8.45 3.69 -1.33
C SER A 310 -8.41 3.85 -2.85
N GLY A 311 -8.64 5.06 -3.36
CA GLY A 311 -8.55 5.42 -4.78
C GLY A 311 -7.87 6.76 -4.96
N PHE A 312 -6.93 6.83 -5.90
CA PHE A 312 -6.29 8.07 -6.34
C PHE A 312 -6.11 8.02 -7.87
N GLY A 313 -5.06 7.45 -8.39
CA GLY A 313 -4.84 7.27 -9.81
C GLY A 313 -5.88 6.38 -10.48
N ASP A 314 -6.44 5.40 -9.76
CA ASP A 314 -7.53 4.54 -10.24
C ASP A 314 -8.79 5.33 -10.59
N ILE A 315 -9.04 6.47 -9.93
CA ILE A 315 -10.17 7.37 -10.26
C ILE A 315 -9.97 7.98 -11.66
N TYR A 316 -8.74 8.37 -11.98
CA TYR A 316 -8.41 8.91 -13.31
C TYR A 316 -8.47 7.81 -14.39
N ALA A 317 -7.97 6.62 -14.04
CA ALA A 317 -8.03 5.45 -14.91
C ALA A 317 -9.49 5.00 -15.17
N TRP A 318 -10.34 5.05 -14.16
CA TRP A 318 -11.77 4.82 -14.31
C TRP A 318 -12.41 5.81 -15.28
N PHE A 319 -12.15 7.12 -15.10
CA PHE A 319 -12.74 8.12 -15.98
C PHE A 319 -12.24 8.01 -17.43
N LYS A 320 -10.94 7.71 -17.61
CA LYS A 320 -10.39 7.33 -18.91
C LYS A 320 -11.17 6.18 -19.54
N LYS A 321 -11.41 5.10 -18.78
CA LYS A 321 -12.16 3.93 -19.26
C LYS A 321 -13.59 4.27 -19.67
N VAL A 322 -14.26 5.18 -18.96
CA VAL A 322 -15.60 5.70 -19.36
C VAL A 322 -15.53 6.39 -20.72
N LEU A 323 -14.51 7.23 -20.95
CA LEU A 323 -14.34 7.95 -22.21
C LEU A 323 -13.86 7.07 -23.37
N GLU A 324 -13.27 5.92 -23.08
CA GLU A 324 -12.85 4.94 -24.09
C GLU A 324 -14.03 4.14 -24.69
N PHE A 325 -15.24 4.24 -24.14
CA PHE A 325 -16.41 3.46 -24.60
C PHE A 325 -16.64 3.57 -26.12
N PRO A 326 -16.65 4.75 -26.75
CA PRO A 326 -16.83 4.85 -28.21
C PRO A 326 -15.71 4.16 -29.00
N LEU A 327 -14.47 4.20 -28.50
CA LEU A 327 -13.31 3.58 -29.16
C LEU A 327 -13.39 2.06 -29.10
N LYS A 328 -13.69 1.51 -27.93
CA LYS A 328 -13.64 0.09 -27.66
C LYS A 328 -14.92 -0.67 -28.01
N ASN A 329 -16.05 0.05 -28.23
CA ASN A 329 -17.35 -0.59 -28.46
C ASN A 329 -18.04 -0.11 -29.77
N ILE A 330 -17.70 1.05 -30.30
CA ILE A 330 -18.32 1.56 -31.54
C ILE A 330 -17.32 1.51 -32.69
N LEU A 331 -16.11 2.04 -32.49
CA LEU A 331 -15.09 2.05 -33.54
C LEU A 331 -14.70 0.65 -34.01
N VAL A 332 -14.64 -0.32 -33.10
CA VAL A 332 -14.33 -1.72 -33.44
C VAL A 332 -15.31 -2.34 -34.41
N GLU A 333 -16.58 -1.94 -34.40
CA GLU A 333 -17.63 -2.39 -35.31
C GLU A 333 -17.64 -1.65 -36.66
N SER A 334 -16.83 -0.62 -36.84
CA SER A 334 -16.78 0.16 -38.10
C SER A 334 -16.22 -0.68 -39.25
N SER A 335 -16.89 -0.68 -40.37
CA SER A 335 -16.41 -1.29 -41.62
C SER A 335 -15.62 -0.33 -42.51
N LEU A 336 -15.40 0.91 -42.05
CA LEU A 336 -14.71 1.96 -42.84
C LEU A 336 -13.20 1.83 -42.84
N ILE A 337 -12.63 1.13 -41.87
CA ILE A 337 -11.18 0.94 -41.69
C ILE A 337 -10.85 -0.51 -41.34
N ASP A 338 -9.66 -0.94 -41.72
CA ASP A 338 -9.18 -2.29 -41.43
C ASP A 338 -8.81 -2.50 -39.95
N GLU A 339 -8.76 -3.75 -39.48
CA GLU A 339 -8.54 -4.12 -38.08
C GLU A 339 -7.20 -3.61 -37.52
N THR A 340 -6.14 -3.59 -38.36
CA THR A 340 -4.82 -3.12 -37.95
C THR A 340 -4.85 -1.62 -37.66
N THR A 341 -5.53 -0.87 -38.52
CA THR A 341 -5.70 0.58 -38.35
C THR A 341 -6.58 0.89 -37.15
N LYS A 342 -7.68 0.11 -36.91
CA LYS A 342 -8.51 0.24 -35.72
C LYS A 342 -7.68 0.08 -34.44
N ALA A 343 -6.89 -1.00 -34.35
CA ALA A 343 -6.07 -1.27 -33.18
C ALA A 343 -5.09 -0.12 -32.89
N LYS A 344 -4.40 0.38 -33.93
CA LYS A 344 -3.47 1.51 -33.79
C LYS A 344 -4.17 2.80 -33.34
N LEU A 345 -5.34 3.12 -33.91
CA LEU A 345 -6.12 4.29 -33.52
C LEU A 345 -6.63 4.20 -32.07
N ILE A 346 -7.09 3.01 -31.66
CA ILE A 346 -7.54 2.80 -30.27
C ILE A 346 -6.37 3.04 -29.31
N ASP A 347 -5.19 2.47 -29.58
CA ASP A 347 -4.02 2.63 -28.72
C ASP A 347 -3.54 4.09 -28.68
N GLU A 348 -3.44 4.74 -29.83
CA GLU A 348 -3.01 6.14 -29.95
C GLU A 348 -3.97 7.08 -29.19
N ILE A 349 -5.27 7.01 -29.49
CA ILE A 349 -6.26 7.89 -28.86
C ILE A 349 -6.37 7.58 -27.37
N SER A 350 -6.38 6.29 -26.96
CA SER A 350 -6.41 5.91 -25.54
C SER A 350 -5.22 6.46 -24.76
N SER A 351 -4.03 6.51 -25.39
CA SER A 351 -2.84 7.08 -24.75
C SER A 351 -2.94 8.60 -24.56
N GLN A 352 -3.70 9.30 -25.41
CA GLN A 352 -3.83 10.77 -25.41
C GLN A 352 -4.96 11.29 -24.50
N ILE A 353 -5.89 10.45 -24.03
CA ILE A 353 -7.05 10.91 -23.24
C ILE A 353 -6.62 11.69 -21.99
N ILE A 354 -5.79 11.11 -21.12
CA ILE A 354 -5.36 11.80 -19.89
C ILE A 354 -4.52 13.05 -20.19
N PRO A 355 -3.51 13.03 -21.07
CA PRO A 355 -2.81 14.24 -21.47
C PRO A 355 -3.70 15.35 -21.99
N ALA A 356 -4.67 15.03 -22.84
CA ALA A 356 -5.61 16.01 -23.39
C ALA A 356 -6.55 16.58 -22.31
N LEU A 357 -7.10 15.72 -21.44
CA LEU A 357 -7.92 16.16 -20.32
C LEU A 357 -7.14 17.08 -19.38
N THR A 358 -5.90 16.72 -19.04
CA THR A 358 -5.01 17.53 -18.19
C THR A 358 -4.80 18.91 -18.78
N LYS A 359 -4.41 18.99 -20.07
CA LYS A 359 -4.16 20.25 -20.77
C LYS A 359 -5.37 21.20 -20.77
N GLU A 360 -6.58 20.65 -20.91
CA GLU A 360 -7.80 21.46 -20.90
C GLU A 360 -8.27 21.76 -19.47
N ALA A 361 -8.09 20.86 -18.53
CA ALA A 361 -8.43 21.04 -17.12
C ALA A 361 -7.58 22.14 -16.45
N GLU A 362 -6.30 22.24 -16.81
CA GLU A 362 -5.39 23.30 -16.33
C GLU A 362 -5.88 24.72 -16.66
N LYS A 363 -6.61 24.88 -17.76
CA LYS A 363 -7.14 26.19 -18.18
C LYS A 363 -8.37 26.64 -17.37
N VAL A 364 -9.02 25.74 -16.66
CA VAL A 364 -10.21 26.06 -15.86
C VAL A 364 -9.75 26.68 -14.54
N PRO A 365 -10.11 27.93 -14.22
CA PRO A 365 -9.72 28.54 -12.96
C PRO A 365 -10.46 27.89 -11.78
N VAL A 366 -9.86 27.92 -10.57
CA VAL A 366 -10.46 27.35 -9.34
C VAL A 366 -11.84 27.98 -9.05
N SER A 367 -12.00 29.28 -9.32
CA SER A 367 -13.27 30.01 -9.15
C SER A 367 -14.43 29.45 -9.97
N GLU A 368 -14.13 28.66 -11.02
CA GLU A 368 -15.12 28.00 -11.86
C GLU A 368 -15.33 26.52 -11.50
N SER A 369 -14.75 26.01 -10.42
CA SER A 369 -14.94 24.65 -9.92
C SER A 369 -16.34 24.52 -9.28
N THR A 370 -17.35 24.29 -10.12
CA THR A 370 -18.75 24.11 -9.70
C THR A 370 -19.15 22.66 -9.51
N ILE A 371 -18.39 21.74 -10.13
CA ILE A 371 -18.58 20.30 -9.99
C ILE A 371 -17.78 19.84 -8.77
N ILE A 372 -18.43 19.18 -7.84
CA ILE A 372 -17.81 18.62 -6.64
C ILE A 372 -17.92 17.10 -6.71
N ALA A 373 -16.82 16.40 -6.44
CA ALA A 373 -16.81 14.94 -6.38
C ALA A 373 -16.21 14.46 -5.04
N THR A 374 -16.54 13.23 -4.64
CA THR A 374 -15.83 12.51 -3.59
C THR A 374 -14.86 11.51 -4.21
N ASP A 375 -13.73 11.27 -3.57
CA ASP A 375 -12.72 10.30 -3.97
C ASP A 375 -13.02 8.84 -3.52
N TRP A 376 -14.25 8.55 -3.13
CA TRP A 376 -14.68 7.29 -2.49
C TRP A 376 -15.15 6.22 -3.48
N MET A 377 -14.64 6.22 -4.71
CA MET A 377 -15.06 5.22 -5.73
C MET A 377 -14.70 3.78 -5.33
N ASN A 378 -13.71 3.62 -4.44
CA ASN A 378 -13.33 2.34 -3.83
C ASN A 378 -13.48 2.35 -2.30
N GLY A 379 -14.52 3.01 -1.77
CA GLY A 379 -14.68 3.27 -0.34
C GLY A 379 -13.74 4.35 0.19
N ARG A 380 -13.83 4.63 1.49
CA ARG A 380 -12.93 5.53 2.21
C ARG A 380 -12.04 4.72 3.15
N ARG A 381 -10.71 4.89 3.07
CA ARG A 381 -9.74 4.26 3.97
C ARG A 381 -9.45 5.17 5.16
N THR A 382 -9.05 6.41 4.94
CA THR A 382 -8.73 7.42 5.96
C THR A 382 -9.33 8.77 5.57
N PRO A 383 -9.87 9.55 6.54
CA PRO A 383 -10.13 9.17 7.92
C PRO A 383 -11.38 8.28 8.06
N ASP A 384 -11.41 7.51 9.15
CA ASP A 384 -12.57 6.69 9.54
C ASP A 384 -13.03 5.73 8.44
N ALA A 385 -12.31 4.61 8.33
CA ALA A 385 -12.52 3.60 7.27
C ALA A 385 -14.00 3.20 7.10
N ASN A 386 -14.51 3.32 5.87
CA ASN A 386 -15.83 2.86 5.49
C ASN A 386 -15.83 2.40 4.03
N GLN A 387 -15.73 1.09 3.80
CA GLN A 387 -15.67 0.49 2.48
C GLN A 387 -17.03 0.43 1.76
N MET A 388 -18.13 0.71 2.47
CA MET A 388 -19.46 0.76 1.89
C MET A 388 -19.71 2.04 1.09
N LEU A 389 -18.97 3.11 1.37
CA LEU A 389 -19.08 4.39 0.66
C LEU A 389 -18.76 4.24 -0.83
N LYS A 390 -19.40 5.06 -1.64
CA LYS A 390 -19.20 5.14 -3.10
C LYS A 390 -18.96 6.57 -3.54
N GLY A 391 -18.32 6.71 -4.69
CA GLY A 391 -18.06 8.01 -5.30
C GLY A 391 -19.35 8.75 -5.66
N THR A 392 -19.39 10.03 -5.38
CA THR A 392 -20.51 10.93 -5.68
C THR A 392 -20.00 12.12 -6.47
N ILE A 393 -20.75 12.54 -7.48
CA ILE A 393 -20.47 13.75 -8.29
C ILE A 393 -21.73 14.62 -8.29
N THR A 394 -21.59 15.89 -7.99
CA THR A 394 -22.69 16.88 -8.00
C THR A 394 -22.31 18.15 -8.75
N GLY A 395 -23.29 19.02 -8.99
CA GLY A 395 -23.06 20.29 -9.69
C GLY A 395 -22.97 20.17 -11.21
N LEU A 396 -23.38 19.03 -11.80
CA LEU A 396 -23.40 18.86 -13.26
C LEU A 396 -24.48 19.73 -13.90
N THR A 397 -24.14 20.31 -15.05
CA THR A 397 -25.04 21.08 -15.91
C THR A 397 -24.88 20.62 -17.36
N LEU A 398 -25.73 21.11 -18.27
CA LEU A 398 -25.59 20.85 -19.70
C LEU A 398 -24.28 21.40 -20.29
N GLY A 399 -23.63 22.35 -19.60
CA GLY A 399 -22.31 22.88 -19.96
C GLY A 399 -21.11 22.13 -19.35
N SER A 400 -21.36 21.06 -18.57
CA SER A 400 -20.27 20.27 -17.99
C SER A 400 -19.54 19.48 -19.07
N SER A 401 -18.24 19.73 -19.22
CA SER A 401 -17.39 19.04 -20.19
C SER A 401 -16.48 18.00 -19.51
N ALA A 402 -15.94 17.05 -20.30
CA ALA A 402 -15.05 16.03 -19.77
C ALA A 402 -13.82 16.61 -19.02
N PRO A 403 -13.13 17.67 -19.48
CA PRO A 403 -12.06 18.30 -18.72
C PRO A 403 -12.50 18.90 -17.37
N ARG A 404 -13.72 19.47 -17.29
CA ARG A 404 -14.26 19.99 -16.03
C ARG A 404 -14.58 18.87 -15.03
N ILE A 405 -15.10 17.74 -15.51
CA ILE A 405 -15.32 16.56 -14.67
C ILE A 405 -13.98 15.99 -14.21
N PHE A 406 -13.01 15.86 -15.12
CA PHE A 406 -11.67 15.37 -14.78
C PHE A 406 -11.00 16.26 -13.72
N ARG A 407 -11.10 17.58 -13.85
CA ARG A 407 -10.61 18.51 -12.83
C ARG A 407 -11.25 18.27 -11.47
N ALA A 408 -12.58 18.12 -11.42
CA ALA A 408 -13.28 17.82 -10.16
C ALA A 408 -12.83 16.51 -9.52
N LEU A 409 -12.47 15.48 -10.31
CA LEU A 409 -11.91 14.23 -9.81
C LEU A 409 -10.49 14.42 -9.25
N VAL A 410 -9.65 15.24 -9.89
CA VAL A 410 -8.33 15.60 -9.37
C VAL A 410 -8.46 16.41 -8.07
N GLU A 411 -9.35 17.38 -8.04
CA GLU A 411 -9.66 18.15 -6.83
C GLU A 411 -10.17 17.23 -5.69
N ALA A 412 -11.05 16.28 -5.98
CA ALA A 412 -11.56 15.31 -5.01
C ALA A 412 -10.45 14.51 -4.34
N THR A 413 -9.47 14.02 -5.12
CA THR A 413 -8.32 13.30 -4.55
C THR A 413 -7.42 14.20 -3.70
N ALA A 414 -7.28 15.46 -4.07
CA ALA A 414 -6.55 16.44 -3.27
C ALA A 414 -7.31 16.79 -1.97
N PHE A 415 -8.65 16.88 -2.02
CA PHE A 415 -9.48 17.11 -0.82
C PHE A 415 -9.47 15.92 0.14
N GLY A 416 -9.52 14.68 -0.36
CA GLY A 416 -9.34 13.50 0.46
C GLY A 416 -7.98 13.52 1.16
N SER A 417 -6.92 13.97 0.45
CA SER A 417 -5.59 14.18 1.04
C SER A 417 -5.60 15.23 2.15
N LYS A 418 -6.29 16.35 1.92
CA LYS A 418 -6.44 17.41 2.94
C LYS A 418 -7.20 16.89 4.16
N ALA A 419 -8.24 16.09 3.98
CA ALA A 419 -8.97 15.50 5.09
C ALA A 419 -8.08 14.60 5.98
N ILE A 420 -7.12 13.88 5.39
CA ILE A 420 -6.11 13.10 6.12
C ILE A 420 -5.16 14.03 6.90
N VAL A 421 -4.61 15.05 6.25
CA VAL A 421 -3.73 16.03 6.91
C VAL A 421 -4.45 16.75 8.05
N ASP A 422 -5.70 17.16 7.82
CA ASP A 422 -6.52 17.82 8.85
C ASP A 422 -6.81 16.87 10.03
N ARG A 423 -7.03 15.56 9.78
CA ARG A 423 -7.17 14.56 10.84
C ARG A 423 -5.92 14.50 11.72
N PHE A 424 -4.74 14.35 11.12
CA PHE A 424 -3.48 14.33 11.88
C PHE A 424 -3.28 15.59 12.72
N ARG A 425 -3.50 16.77 12.13
CA ARG A 425 -3.37 18.05 12.83
C ARG A 425 -4.37 18.21 13.97
N ASN A 426 -5.62 17.80 13.76
CA ASN A 426 -6.66 17.87 14.79
C ASN A 426 -6.40 16.91 15.97
N GLU A 427 -5.70 15.81 15.72
CA GLU A 427 -5.24 14.87 16.76
C GLU A 427 -3.89 15.29 17.36
N GLY A 428 -3.37 16.47 16.99
CA GLY A 428 -2.17 17.07 17.57
C GLY A 428 -0.85 16.53 17.02
N VAL A 429 -0.85 16.00 15.78
CA VAL A 429 0.37 15.61 15.05
C VAL A 429 0.80 16.79 14.16
N GLN A 430 2.03 17.25 14.36
CA GLN A 430 2.61 18.34 13.58
C GLN A 430 3.02 17.85 12.18
N ILE A 431 2.70 18.64 11.14
CA ILE A 431 3.11 18.38 9.74
C ILE A 431 3.70 19.67 9.18
N ASP A 432 5.01 19.65 8.92
CA ASP A 432 5.77 20.79 8.41
C ASP A 432 6.18 20.61 6.95
N ASN A 433 6.44 19.35 6.54
CA ASN A 433 6.93 19.02 5.22
C ASN A 433 6.06 17.95 4.56
N VAL A 434 5.98 18.01 3.22
CA VAL A 434 5.34 16.98 2.41
C VAL A 434 6.32 16.48 1.36
N ILE A 435 6.46 15.16 1.25
CA ILE A 435 7.25 14.51 0.19
C ILE A 435 6.33 13.61 -0.62
N GLY A 436 6.31 13.78 -1.93
CA GLY A 436 5.62 12.92 -2.88
C GLY A 436 6.58 11.89 -3.49
N ILE A 437 6.15 10.63 -3.53
CA ILE A 437 6.84 9.55 -4.26
C ILE A 437 5.83 8.77 -5.11
N GLY A 438 6.33 7.99 -6.06
CA GLY A 438 5.50 7.18 -6.95
C GLY A 438 5.27 7.83 -8.31
N GLY A 439 4.64 7.06 -9.21
CA GLY A 439 4.55 7.42 -10.62
C GLY A 439 3.78 8.70 -10.92
N ILE A 440 2.73 9.00 -10.16
CA ILE A 440 1.93 10.22 -10.36
C ILE A 440 2.72 11.44 -9.89
N ALA A 441 3.43 11.34 -8.77
CA ALA A 441 4.25 12.44 -8.25
C ALA A 441 5.31 12.91 -9.27
N LEU A 442 5.92 11.96 -9.98
CA LEU A 442 6.95 12.27 -10.99
C LEU A 442 6.38 12.75 -12.34
N LYS A 443 5.15 12.34 -12.71
CA LYS A 443 4.64 12.47 -14.09
C LYS A 443 3.53 13.51 -14.27
N SER A 444 2.84 13.94 -13.20
CA SER A 444 1.67 14.81 -13.30
C SER A 444 1.84 16.11 -12.51
N SER A 445 2.36 17.13 -13.19
CA SER A 445 2.50 18.48 -12.60
C SER A 445 1.14 19.07 -12.18
N PHE A 446 0.09 18.86 -12.97
CA PHE A 446 -1.26 19.34 -12.65
C PHE A 446 -1.79 18.76 -11.34
N VAL A 447 -1.69 17.44 -11.15
CA VAL A 447 -2.12 16.79 -9.91
C VAL A 447 -1.30 17.28 -8.73
N MET A 448 0.02 17.37 -8.88
CA MET A 448 0.91 17.76 -7.78
C MET A 448 0.76 19.24 -7.42
N GLN A 449 0.54 20.13 -8.39
CA GLN A 449 0.27 21.54 -8.11
C GLN A 449 -1.10 21.71 -7.44
N THR A 450 -2.14 21.01 -7.93
CA THR A 450 -3.47 21.01 -7.28
C THR A 450 -3.36 20.51 -5.83
N LEU A 451 -2.60 19.46 -5.58
CA LEU A 451 -2.38 18.94 -4.24
C LEU A 451 -1.66 19.96 -3.34
N SER A 452 -0.59 20.60 -3.85
CA SER A 452 0.13 21.66 -3.12
C SER A 452 -0.78 22.84 -2.77
N ASP A 453 -1.60 23.30 -3.73
CA ASP A 453 -2.54 24.40 -3.54
C ASP A 453 -3.63 24.05 -2.51
N VAL A 454 -4.21 22.85 -2.59
CA VAL A 454 -5.25 22.37 -1.66
C VAL A 454 -4.72 22.17 -0.24
N LEU A 455 -3.51 21.61 -0.09
CA LEU A 455 -2.87 21.44 1.22
C LEU A 455 -2.34 22.76 1.78
N ASN A 456 -2.17 23.76 0.93
CA ASN A 456 -1.46 25.01 1.22
C ASN A 456 -0.08 24.74 1.83
N MET A 457 0.65 23.78 1.23
CA MET A 457 1.97 23.35 1.67
C MET A 457 2.89 23.08 0.48
N PRO A 458 4.19 23.38 0.59
CA PRO A 458 5.15 22.95 -0.42
C PRO A 458 5.26 21.42 -0.43
N ILE A 459 5.39 20.84 -1.63
CA ILE A 459 5.58 19.41 -1.82
C ILE A 459 6.87 19.17 -2.59
N LYS A 460 7.81 18.47 -1.97
CA LYS A 460 9.02 18.00 -2.62
C LYS A 460 8.76 16.63 -3.25
N VAL A 461 9.26 16.42 -4.46
CA VAL A 461 9.14 15.12 -5.16
C VAL A 461 10.50 14.45 -5.22
N CYS A 462 10.57 13.23 -4.72
CA CYS A 462 11.79 12.43 -4.71
C CYS A 462 12.30 12.18 -6.13
N LYS A 463 13.61 12.23 -6.33
CA LYS A 463 14.22 12.06 -7.66
C LYS A 463 14.14 10.62 -8.15
N THR A 464 14.24 9.64 -7.26
CA THR A 464 14.16 8.23 -7.63
C THR A 464 12.72 7.80 -7.89
N ASP A 465 12.52 6.99 -8.91
CA ASP A 465 11.27 6.27 -9.18
C ASP A 465 11.20 4.93 -8.41
N GLN A 466 12.30 4.53 -7.75
CA GLN A 466 12.46 3.30 -6.98
C GLN A 466 12.65 3.58 -5.47
N ALA A 467 11.84 4.48 -4.91
CA ALA A 467 11.99 4.87 -3.50
C ALA A 467 11.80 3.69 -2.53
N CYS A 468 10.90 2.74 -2.84
CA CYS A 468 10.67 1.54 -2.02
C CYS A 468 11.92 0.65 -2.00
N ALA A 469 12.45 0.30 -3.16
CA ALA A 469 13.68 -0.48 -3.27
C ALA A 469 14.90 0.23 -2.67
N LEU A 470 14.96 1.58 -2.75
CA LEU A 470 16.02 2.35 -2.10
C LEU A 470 15.92 2.26 -0.57
N GLY A 471 14.72 2.36 0.00
CA GLY A 471 14.50 2.16 1.43
C GLY A 471 14.85 0.74 1.88
N ALA A 472 14.44 -0.28 1.11
CA ALA A 472 14.85 -1.66 1.36
C ALA A 472 16.38 -1.81 1.35
N ALA A 473 17.07 -1.19 0.39
CA ALA A 473 18.53 -1.20 0.34
C ALA A 473 19.18 -0.49 1.55
N MET A 474 18.56 0.58 2.08
CA MET A 474 19.01 1.23 3.31
C MET A 474 18.88 0.30 4.52
N PHE A 475 17.78 -0.44 4.64
CA PHE A 475 17.59 -1.46 5.67
C PHE A 475 18.58 -2.62 5.52
N ALA A 476 18.80 -3.11 4.30
CA ALA A 476 19.79 -4.15 4.03
C ALA A 476 21.20 -3.71 4.44
N ALA A 477 21.59 -2.48 4.12
CA ALA A 477 22.90 -1.91 4.49
C ALA A 477 23.04 -1.76 6.02
N THR A 478 21.98 -1.36 6.71
CA THR A 478 21.96 -1.24 8.18
C THR A 478 22.04 -2.61 8.84
N ALA A 479 21.24 -3.59 8.40
CA ALA A 479 21.28 -4.95 8.91
C ALA A 479 22.62 -5.64 8.68
N ALA A 480 23.31 -5.33 7.57
CA ALA A 480 24.65 -5.80 7.26
C ALA A 480 25.77 -5.06 8.04
N GLY A 481 25.43 -4.08 8.88
CA GLY A 481 26.37 -3.36 9.73
C GLY A 481 27.18 -2.26 9.03
N LEU A 482 26.80 -1.85 7.81
CA LEU A 482 27.43 -0.70 7.12
C LEU A 482 27.07 0.63 7.77
N TYR A 483 25.89 0.72 8.37
CA TYR A 483 25.43 1.88 9.13
C TYR A 483 24.92 1.44 10.50
N THR A 484 25.09 2.30 11.51
CA THR A 484 24.68 2.00 12.89
C THR A 484 23.16 2.09 13.04
N LYS A 485 22.53 3.01 12.29
CA LYS A 485 21.08 3.23 12.30
C LYS A 485 20.60 3.67 10.92
N ILE A 486 19.29 3.54 10.70
CA ILE A 486 18.68 3.78 9.40
C ILE A 486 18.82 5.24 8.93
N GLU A 487 18.85 6.21 9.85
CA GLU A 487 19.00 7.63 9.51
C GLU A 487 20.40 7.91 8.92
N ASP A 488 21.43 7.17 9.35
CA ASP A 488 22.78 7.28 8.77
C ASP A 488 22.78 6.76 7.31
N ALA A 489 22.06 5.66 7.07
CA ALA A 489 21.86 5.13 5.72
C ALA A 489 21.05 6.10 4.84
N GLN A 490 19.97 6.70 5.36
CA GLN A 490 19.20 7.73 4.66
C GLN A 490 20.11 8.90 4.24
N HIS A 491 20.93 9.41 5.15
CA HIS A 491 21.83 10.53 4.86
C HIS A 491 22.86 10.19 3.77
N ALA A 492 23.41 8.97 3.81
CA ALA A 492 24.45 8.54 2.87
C ALA A 492 23.91 8.12 1.49
N MET A 493 22.68 7.59 1.43
CA MET A 493 22.11 6.97 0.23
C MET A 493 21.00 7.79 -0.41
N SER A 494 20.63 8.96 0.13
CA SER A 494 19.55 9.80 -0.39
C SER A 494 19.72 10.11 -1.88
N SER A 495 18.63 10.01 -2.65
CA SER A 495 18.58 10.40 -4.06
C SER A 495 18.35 11.90 -4.27
N GLY A 496 17.96 12.64 -3.22
CA GLY A 496 17.53 14.03 -3.30
C GLY A 496 16.17 14.21 -3.97
N PHE A 497 15.85 15.46 -4.31
CA PHE A 497 14.56 15.85 -4.90
C PHE A 497 14.71 16.30 -6.35
N ALA A 498 13.72 15.96 -7.20
CA ALA A 498 13.67 16.38 -8.59
C ALA A 498 12.92 17.71 -8.75
N PHE A 499 11.83 17.88 -8.00
CA PHE A 499 10.92 19.03 -8.09
C PHE A 499 10.49 19.50 -6.71
N GLU A 500 10.05 20.75 -6.63
CA GLU A 500 9.32 21.31 -5.51
C GLU A 500 8.11 22.08 -6.06
N TYR A 501 6.92 21.68 -5.66
CA TYR A 501 5.68 22.41 -5.92
C TYR A 501 5.39 23.33 -4.74
N LYS A 502 5.19 24.61 -5.01
CA LYS A 502 4.81 25.60 -3.99
C LYS A 502 3.35 25.99 -4.18
N PRO A 503 2.59 26.14 -3.10
CA PRO A 503 1.20 26.54 -3.20
C PRO A 503 1.08 27.94 -3.83
N ASN A 504 0.09 28.09 -4.70
CA ASN A 504 -0.36 29.41 -5.16
C ASN A 504 -1.36 29.94 -4.11
N GLU A 505 -1.03 31.05 -3.46
CA GLU A 505 -1.83 31.62 -2.36
C GLU A 505 -3.29 31.91 -2.77
N ALA A 506 -3.51 32.43 -3.98
CA ALA A 506 -4.84 32.73 -4.47
C ALA A 506 -5.67 31.46 -4.70
N ASN A 507 -5.05 30.40 -5.27
CA ASN A 507 -5.69 29.11 -5.45
C ASN A 507 -5.96 28.44 -4.10
N ALA A 508 -5.01 28.47 -3.18
CA ALA A 508 -5.16 27.90 -1.84
C ALA A 508 -6.35 28.52 -1.09
N ALA A 509 -6.48 29.83 -1.15
CA ALA A 509 -7.63 30.54 -0.58
C ALA A 509 -8.95 30.14 -1.25
N ALA A 510 -8.98 30.07 -2.59
CA ALA A 510 -10.18 29.68 -3.33
C ALA A 510 -10.57 28.20 -3.08
N TYR A 511 -9.61 27.31 -2.91
CA TYR A 511 -9.86 25.89 -2.61
C TYR A 511 -10.49 25.66 -1.24
N GLN A 512 -10.35 26.57 -0.29
CA GLN A 512 -11.00 26.39 1.01
C GLN A 512 -12.53 26.33 0.88
N ASP A 513 -13.13 27.22 0.10
CA ASP A 513 -14.57 27.21 -0.15
C ASP A 513 -15.05 25.95 -0.89
N VAL A 514 -14.21 25.43 -1.82
CA VAL A 514 -14.51 24.20 -2.56
C VAL A 514 -14.37 22.99 -1.64
N TYR A 515 -13.37 22.97 -0.78
CA TYR A 515 -13.17 21.92 0.23
C TYR A 515 -14.33 21.84 1.23
N ASP A 516 -14.85 22.98 1.67
CA ASP A 516 -16.02 23.01 2.57
C ASP A 516 -17.26 22.38 1.91
N LYS A 517 -17.41 22.55 0.58
CA LYS A 517 -18.46 21.87 -0.19
C LYS A 517 -18.20 20.36 -0.30
N TYR A 518 -16.94 19.95 -0.51
CA TYR A 518 -16.55 18.54 -0.49
C TYR A 518 -16.90 17.87 0.85
N ILE A 519 -16.58 18.49 1.98
CA ILE A 519 -16.92 17.98 3.32
C ILE A 519 -18.44 17.84 3.49
N LYS A 520 -19.22 18.82 3.03
CA LYS A 520 -20.70 18.75 3.09
C LYS A 520 -21.25 17.63 2.21
N LEU A 521 -20.73 17.48 0.98
CA LEU A 521 -21.09 16.39 0.08
C LEU A 521 -20.75 15.03 0.69
N GLY A 522 -19.57 14.88 1.27
CA GLY A 522 -19.14 13.68 1.95
C GLY A 522 -20.06 13.32 3.11
N SER A 523 -20.37 14.28 3.99
CA SER A 523 -21.30 14.07 5.10
C SER A 523 -22.71 13.66 4.64
N PHE A 524 -23.22 14.28 3.57
CA PHE A 524 -24.50 13.89 2.97
C PHE A 524 -24.43 12.47 2.39
N THR A 525 -23.41 12.17 1.61
CA THR A 525 -23.22 10.85 0.99
C THR A 525 -23.20 9.74 2.05
N GLU A 526 -22.46 9.94 3.13
CA GLU A 526 -22.32 8.94 4.19
C GLU A 526 -23.61 8.75 4.99
N LYS A 527 -24.29 9.84 5.35
CA LYS A 527 -25.48 9.77 6.21
C LYS A 527 -26.77 9.42 5.50
N GLU A 528 -26.92 9.87 4.25
CA GLU A 528 -28.20 9.78 3.55
C GLU A 528 -28.22 8.68 2.47
N LEU A 529 -27.05 8.30 1.93
CA LEU A 529 -26.98 7.36 0.82
C LEU A 529 -26.41 6.00 1.21
N PHE A 530 -25.53 5.95 2.20
CA PHE A 530 -24.78 4.73 2.58
C PHE A 530 -24.75 4.50 4.10
N SER A 531 -25.74 5.00 4.84
CA SER A 531 -25.89 4.76 6.28
C SER A 531 -26.34 3.33 6.60
#